data_9468d1a90aa7f48d6007ce7acc3c9efe
#
_entry.id   9468d1a90aa7f48d6007ce7acc3c9efe
#
_cell.length_a   1.000
_cell.length_b   1.000
_cell.length_c   1.000
_cell.angle_alpha   90.00
_cell.angle_beta   90.00
_cell.angle_gamma   90.00
#
_symmetry.space_group_name_H-M   'P 1'
#
loop_
_entity.id
_entity.type
_entity.pdbx_description
1 polymer ?
#
loop_
_entity_poly.entity_id
_entity_poly.type
_entity_poly.pdbx_seq_one_letter_code
_entity_poly.pdbx_strand_id
1 'polypeptide(L)'
;REAILNFVMGMTYNRSAHPAKRECIALIRNAAERGVTLFDTAIIYGPLNNEELAGEALEPFKGKGALTTKFGHEVVDGKGTGRQDSRPETIKRYCEESLKRLRLDCIELFYQHRFDPKVPVEDVAGAVGDLIRAGKIKRWGICEVGADTIRRAHAVQPLTAVQSEYHLMWREVEKNGVLRACEELGIGFVPYSPINRGFLGGCINEYTRFDPKNDNRPSLPRFSPEAIRANMRIVEELNAFGRTRGATSAQIALAWLLSRSPSIVPIPGTTKLSHLEENLRAADFSIAPDEWEELEGKIAAIPVVGDRYNAEQQKQIGS
;
A
#
# COMPACT_ATOMS: atom_id res chain seq x y z
N ARG A 1 -18.82 -13.12 4.41
CA ARG A 1 -18.00 -11.96 3.95
C ARG A 1 -16.66 -12.52 3.52
N GLU A 2 -16.40 -12.57 2.23
CA GLU A 2 -15.04 -12.80 1.73
C GLU A 2 -14.23 -11.53 2.03
N ALA A 3 -13.45 -11.56 3.09
CA ALA A 3 -12.52 -10.49 3.40
C ALA A 3 -11.37 -10.58 2.41
N ILE A 4 -11.34 -9.64 1.48
CA ILE A 4 -10.32 -9.54 0.45
C ILE A 4 -9.09 -8.90 1.10
N LEU A 5 -8.17 -9.71 1.60
CA LEU A 5 -6.82 -9.25 1.92
C LEU A 5 -6.02 -9.21 0.62
N ASN A 6 -5.55 -8.03 0.27
CA ASN A 6 -4.78 -7.81 -0.92
C ASN A 6 -3.28 -7.92 -0.61
N PHE A 7 -2.49 -8.25 -1.61
CA PHE A 7 -1.10 -8.61 -1.41
C PHE A 7 -0.17 -7.72 -2.24
N VAL A 8 0.75 -7.04 -1.56
CA VAL A 8 1.89 -6.39 -2.22
C VAL A 8 3.12 -7.26 -2.04
N MET A 9 3.64 -7.79 -3.13
CA MET A 9 4.97 -8.36 -3.11
C MET A 9 6.03 -7.32 -3.43
N GLY A 10 6.63 -6.80 -2.37
CA GLY A 10 7.78 -5.94 -2.51
C GLY A 10 9.09 -6.73 -2.60
N MET A 11 9.44 -7.29 -3.75
CA MET A 11 10.84 -7.68 -4.00
C MET A 11 11.79 -6.50 -4.01
N THR A 12 11.29 -5.30 -3.88
CA THR A 12 12.02 -4.10 -4.28
C THR A 12 11.77 -2.92 -3.38
N TYR A 13 11.09 -3.16 -2.29
CA TYR A 13 11.09 -2.25 -1.18
C TYR A 13 12.36 -2.46 -0.37
N ASN A 14 13.52 -2.18 -0.92
CA ASN A 14 14.77 -2.05 -0.19
C ASN A 14 14.66 -2.48 1.30
N ARG A 15 14.31 -3.73 1.55
CA ARG A 15 14.08 -4.27 2.89
C ARG A 15 14.75 -5.62 3.02
N SER A 16 16.07 -5.57 3.27
CA SER A 16 16.87 -6.76 3.55
C SER A 16 17.00 -7.76 2.37
N ALA A 17 17.57 -8.94 2.60
CA ALA A 17 17.83 -9.92 1.55
C ALA A 17 16.58 -10.28 0.75
N HIS A 18 16.67 -10.19 -0.57
CA HIS A 18 15.59 -10.59 -1.48
C HIS A 18 15.60 -12.11 -1.66
N PRO A 19 14.45 -12.79 -1.57
CA PRO A 19 14.34 -14.17 -1.98
C PRO A 19 14.69 -14.35 -3.46
N ALA A 20 15.08 -15.55 -3.85
CA ALA A 20 15.31 -15.85 -5.26
C ALA A 20 14.02 -15.63 -6.08
N LYS A 21 14.16 -15.21 -7.34
CA LYS A 21 13.00 -14.95 -8.24
C LYS A 21 11.98 -16.09 -8.21
N ARG A 22 12.46 -17.35 -8.23
CA ARG A 22 11.59 -18.55 -8.18
C ARG A 22 10.76 -18.61 -6.90
N GLU A 23 11.33 -18.26 -5.76
CA GLU A 23 10.62 -18.24 -4.46
C GLU A 23 9.55 -17.14 -4.43
N CYS A 24 9.86 -15.99 -5.01
CA CYS A 24 8.90 -14.90 -5.13
C CYS A 24 7.72 -15.27 -6.02
N ILE A 25 7.97 -15.89 -7.18
CA ILE A 25 6.92 -16.40 -8.06
C ILE A 25 6.05 -17.43 -7.33
N ALA A 26 6.67 -18.36 -6.60
CA ALA A 26 5.95 -19.36 -5.83
C ALA A 26 5.06 -18.70 -4.75
N LEU A 27 5.56 -17.67 -4.07
CA LEU A 27 4.80 -16.97 -3.04
C LEU A 27 3.61 -16.19 -3.62
N ILE A 28 3.77 -15.50 -4.76
CA ILE A 28 2.65 -14.81 -5.44
C ILE A 28 1.58 -15.83 -5.87
N ARG A 29 1.98 -16.96 -6.46
CA ARG A 29 1.05 -18.02 -6.87
C ARG A 29 0.32 -18.62 -5.67
N ASN A 30 1.03 -18.89 -4.58
CA ASN A 30 0.43 -19.33 -3.32
C ASN A 30 -0.61 -18.34 -2.80
N ALA A 31 -0.36 -17.02 -2.90
CA ALA A 31 -1.35 -16.01 -2.53
C ALA A 31 -2.60 -16.10 -3.41
N ALA A 32 -2.44 -16.21 -4.74
CA ALA A 32 -3.56 -16.34 -5.67
C ALA A 32 -4.36 -17.63 -5.43
N GLU A 33 -3.70 -18.76 -5.18
CA GLU A 33 -4.34 -20.04 -4.84
C GLU A 33 -5.12 -19.99 -3.54
N ARG A 34 -4.73 -19.13 -2.59
CA ARG A 34 -5.42 -18.90 -1.32
C ARG A 34 -6.52 -17.83 -1.39
N GLY A 35 -6.87 -17.37 -2.60
CA GLY A 35 -7.98 -16.45 -2.81
C GLY A 35 -7.64 -14.97 -2.72
N VAL A 36 -6.35 -14.59 -2.72
CA VAL A 36 -5.98 -13.18 -2.91
C VAL A 36 -6.35 -12.74 -4.31
N THR A 37 -7.13 -11.68 -4.42
CA THR A 37 -7.69 -11.20 -5.70
C THR A 37 -7.17 -9.84 -6.14
N LEU A 38 -6.39 -9.14 -5.31
CA LEU A 38 -5.75 -7.88 -5.69
C LEU A 38 -4.25 -7.94 -5.43
N PHE A 39 -3.47 -7.70 -6.49
CA PHE A 39 -2.00 -7.67 -6.46
C PHE A 39 -1.55 -6.28 -6.89
N ASP A 40 -0.79 -5.60 -6.03
CA ASP A 40 -0.38 -4.23 -6.26
C ASP A 40 1.12 -4.11 -6.50
N THR A 41 1.51 -3.45 -7.59
CA THR A 41 2.89 -3.14 -7.93
C THR A 41 3.04 -1.68 -8.35
N ALA A 42 4.19 -1.28 -8.87
CA ALA A 42 4.46 0.05 -9.44
C ALA A 42 5.70 0.02 -10.33
N ILE A 43 5.78 0.95 -11.29
CA ILE A 43 6.95 1.11 -12.17
C ILE A 43 8.25 1.35 -11.40
N ILE A 44 8.17 2.03 -10.25
CA ILE A 44 9.34 2.37 -9.43
C ILE A 44 9.82 1.19 -8.57
N TYR A 45 9.05 0.10 -8.46
CA TYR A 45 9.45 -1.03 -7.66
C TYR A 45 10.48 -1.88 -8.40
N GLY A 46 11.74 -1.86 -7.93
CA GLY A 46 12.87 -2.56 -8.42
C GLY A 46 13.63 -2.05 -9.64
N PRO A 47 13.60 -0.79 -10.03
CA PRO A 47 12.55 -0.25 -10.89
C PRO A 47 12.26 -1.17 -12.07
N LEU A 48 10.99 -1.28 -12.44
CA LEU A 48 10.44 -2.12 -13.52
C LEU A 48 10.40 -3.64 -13.25
N ASN A 49 11.39 -4.20 -12.55
CA ASN A 49 11.55 -5.63 -12.32
C ASN A 49 10.39 -6.27 -11.55
N ASN A 50 9.72 -5.50 -10.68
CA ASN A 50 8.58 -6.02 -9.93
C ASN A 50 7.34 -6.23 -10.80
N GLU A 51 7.13 -5.38 -11.81
CA GLU A 51 6.07 -5.58 -12.79
C GLU A 51 6.31 -6.84 -13.64
N GLU A 52 7.55 -7.07 -14.08
CA GLU A 52 7.92 -8.29 -14.83
C GLU A 52 7.70 -9.55 -13.99
N LEU A 53 8.11 -9.49 -12.72
CA LEU A 53 7.91 -10.60 -11.79
C LEU A 53 6.42 -10.89 -11.56
N ALA A 54 5.62 -9.85 -11.28
CA ALA A 54 4.19 -9.98 -11.05
C ALA A 54 3.47 -10.51 -12.29
N GLY A 55 3.82 -9.99 -13.47
CA GLY A 55 3.28 -10.46 -14.75
C GLY A 55 3.56 -11.93 -15.01
N GLU A 56 4.80 -12.40 -14.77
CA GLU A 56 5.18 -13.80 -14.91
C GLU A 56 4.49 -14.71 -13.88
N ALA A 57 4.45 -14.27 -12.64
CA ALA A 57 3.86 -15.05 -11.56
C ALA A 57 2.35 -15.26 -11.75
N LEU A 58 1.63 -14.20 -12.15
CA LEU A 58 0.17 -14.17 -12.26
C LEU A 58 -0.36 -14.57 -13.65
N GLU A 59 0.51 -14.85 -14.61
CA GLU A 59 0.09 -15.28 -15.94
C GLU A 59 -0.89 -16.48 -15.93
N PRO A 60 -0.70 -17.52 -15.08
CA PRO A 60 -1.66 -18.63 -14.97
C PRO A 60 -3.00 -18.24 -14.31
N PHE A 61 -3.08 -17.07 -13.71
CA PHE A 61 -4.24 -16.58 -12.96
C PHE A 61 -4.95 -15.41 -13.65
N LYS A 62 -4.67 -15.17 -14.94
CA LYS A 62 -5.36 -14.12 -15.71
C LYS A 62 -6.88 -14.28 -15.61
N GLY A 63 -7.55 -13.16 -15.29
CA GLY A 63 -9.01 -13.12 -15.11
C GLY A 63 -9.52 -13.60 -13.74
N LYS A 64 -8.65 -14.07 -12.84
CA LYS A 64 -9.04 -14.50 -11.48
C LYS A 64 -8.77 -13.47 -10.40
N GLY A 65 -8.11 -12.36 -10.75
CA GLY A 65 -7.79 -11.28 -9.82
C GLY A 65 -7.35 -10.03 -10.58
N ALA A 66 -7.22 -8.94 -9.84
CA ALA A 66 -6.78 -7.64 -10.33
C ALA A 66 -5.27 -7.48 -10.09
N LEU A 67 -4.51 -7.27 -11.15
CA LEU A 67 -3.12 -6.82 -11.07
C LEU A 67 -3.11 -5.32 -11.34
N THR A 68 -2.64 -4.56 -10.35
CA THR A 68 -2.62 -3.10 -10.36
C THR A 68 -1.20 -2.57 -10.42
N THR A 69 -1.01 -1.41 -11.02
CA THR A 69 0.29 -0.75 -11.03
C THR A 69 0.14 0.77 -10.98
N LYS A 70 1.28 1.48 -10.90
CA LYS A 70 1.29 2.92 -10.63
C LYS A 70 2.29 3.63 -11.53
N PHE A 71 1.88 4.81 -12.04
CA PHE A 71 2.74 5.78 -12.72
C PHE A 71 3.04 6.99 -11.82
N GLY A 72 3.79 7.95 -12.34
CA GLY A 72 4.04 9.25 -11.70
C GLY A 72 5.44 9.42 -11.15
N HIS A 73 6.17 8.36 -10.82
CA HIS A 73 7.60 8.44 -10.59
C HIS A 73 8.36 8.39 -11.91
N GLU A 74 9.31 9.30 -12.08
CA GLU A 74 10.17 9.29 -13.27
C GLU A 74 11.21 8.17 -13.16
N VAL A 75 11.27 7.34 -14.20
CA VAL A 75 12.25 6.26 -14.36
C VAL A 75 13.02 6.49 -15.67
N VAL A 76 14.34 6.60 -15.58
CA VAL A 76 15.25 6.78 -16.73
C VAL A 76 16.31 5.67 -16.66
N ASP A 77 16.53 4.98 -17.75
CA ASP A 77 17.48 3.86 -17.86
C ASP A 77 17.36 2.83 -16.72
N GLY A 78 16.13 2.48 -16.37
CA GLY A 78 15.83 1.52 -15.30
C GLY A 78 16.13 2.01 -13.89
N LYS A 79 16.28 3.33 -13.68
CA LYS A 79 16.54 3.93 -12.36
C LYS A 79 15.54 5.02 -12.05
N GLY A 80 15.04 5.03 -10.84
CA GLY A 80 14.22 6.14 -10.35
C GLY A 80 15.07 7.39 -10.17
N THR A 81 14.61 8.52 -10.68
CA THR A 81 15.33 9.82 -10.58
C THR A 81 15.01 10.59 -9.31
N GLY A 82 14.02 10.15 -8.53
CA GLY A 82 13.48 10.87 -7.37
C GLY A 82 12.48 11.98 -7.74
N ARG A 83 12.25 12.24 -9.04
CA ARG A 83 11.30 13.23 -9.54
C ARG A 83 9.97 12.56 -9.88
N GLN A 84 8.91 13.40 -10.02
CA GLN A 84 7.61 13.01 -10.55
C GLN A 84 7.51 13.46 -12.02
N ASP A 85 6.79 12.65 -12.82
CA ASP A 85 6.38 13.01 -14.18
C ASP A 85 4.99 12.40 -14.45
N SER A 86 3.97 13.25 -14.32
CA SER A 86 2.57 12.90 -14.60
C SER A 86 2.03 13.62 -15.83
N ARG A 87 2.89 14.04 -16.76
CA ARG A 87 2.45 14.62 -18.02
C ARG A 87 1.63 13.61 -18.85
N PRO A 88 0.58 14.03 -19.55
CA PRO A 88 -0.29 13.15 -20.34
C PRO A 88 0.44 12.17 -21.25
N GLU A 89 1.46 12.64 -21.98
CA GLU A 89 2.28 11.80 -22.86
C GLU A 89 3.09 10.75 -22.09
N THR A 90 3.60 11.11 -20.92
CA THR A 90 4.34 10.18 -20.04
C THR A 90 3.42 9.11 -19.44
N ILE A 91 2.23 9.50 -19.01
CA ILE A 91 1.21 8.56 -18.48
C ILE A 91 0.87 7.52 -19.55
N LYS A 92 0.60 7.96 -20.79
CA LYS A 92 0.28 7.06 -21.92
C LYS A 92 1.43 6.10 -22.23
N ARG A 93 2.65 6.62 -22.28
CA ARG A 93 3.86 5.80 -22.51
C ARG A 93 4.07 4.78 -21.39
N TYR A 94 3.98 5.18 -20.12
CA TYR A 94 4.13 4.26 -18.98
C TYR A 94 3.04 3.19 -18.96
N CYS A 95 1.81 3.51 -19.35
CA CYS A 95 0.74 2.51 -19.46
C CYS A 95 1.11 1.42 -20.48
N GLU A 96 1.55 1.79 -21.69
CA GLU A 96 1.95 0.82 -22.72
C GLU A 96 3.16 -0.04 -22.31
N GLU A 97 4.12 0.56 -21.63
CA GLU A 97 5.28 -0.14 -21.10
C GLU A 97 4.90 -1.11 -19.96
N SER A 98 4.02 -0.69 -19.05
CA SER A 98 3.51 -1.52 -17.95
C SER A 98 2.69 -2.70 -18.46
N LEU A 99 1.82 -2.49 -19.46
CA LEU A 99 1.07 -3.57 -20.10
C LEU A 99 1.99 -4.70 -20.61
N LYS A 100 3.11 -4.33 -21.23
CA LYS A 100 4.11 -5.30 -21.73
C LYS A 100 4.76 -6.08 -20.58
N ARG A 101 5.25 -5.37 -19.52
CA ARG A 101 5.92 -6.01 -18.37
C ARG A 101 4.97 -6.89 -17.57
N LEU A 102 3.73 -6.44 -17.38
CA LEU A 102 2.68 -7.17 -16.68
C LEU A 102 2.07 -8.31 -17.51
N ARG A 103 2.38 -8.37 -18.83
CA ARG A 103 1.81 -9.35 -19.77
C ARG A 103 0.28 -9.28 -19.86
N LEU A 104 -0.26 -8.05 -19.82
CA LEU A 104 -1.69 -7.77 -19.83
C LEU A 104 -2.07 -6.97 -21.07
N ASP A 105 -3.30 -7.16 -21.54
CA ASP A 105 -3.91 -6.34 -22.59
C ASP A 105 -4.62 -5.11 -22.01
N CYS A 106 -5.03 -5.20 -20.73
CA CYS A 106 -5.72 -4.15 -20.00
C CYS A 106 -5.37 -4.23 -18.51
N ILE A 107 -4.98 -3.09 -17.91
CA ILE A 107 -4.69 -2.99 -16.48
C ILE A 107 -6.01 -2.79 -15.72
N GLU A 108 -6.24 -3.56 -14.66
CA GLU A 108 -7.48 -3.44 -13.86
C GLU A 108 -7.61 -2.11 -13.14
N LEU A 109 -6.51 -1.62 -12.56
CA LEU A 109 -6.48 -0.36 -11.82
C LEU A 109 -5.09 0.27 -11.92
N PHE A 110 -5.04 1.50 -12.44
CA PHE A 110 -3.80 2.25 -12.68
C PHE A 110 -3.78 3.48 -11.79
N TYR A 111 -2.77 3.59 -10.90
CA TYR A 111 -2.70 4.67 -9.93
C TYR A 111 -1.71 5.76 -10.33
N GLN A 112 -2.03 7.03 -10.02
CA GLN A 112 -1.01 8.05 -9.84
C GLN A 112 -0.33 7.83 -8.48
N HIS A 113 0.96 7.46 -8.48
CA HIS A 113 1.68 7.02 -7.28
C HIS A 113 2.03 8.16 -6.33
N ARG A 114 2.39 9.33 -6.90
CA ARG A 114 2.64 10.57 -6.16
C ARG A 114 2.10 11.76 -6.96
N PHE A 115 1.64 12.76 -6.24
CA PHE A 115 1.21 14.02 -6.84
C PHE A 115 2.38 14.71 -7.55
N ASP A 116 2.14 15.19 -8.77
CA ASP A 116 3.10 16.00 -9.52
C ASP A 116 2.63 17.46 -9.48
N PRO A 117 3.31 18.35 -8.72
CA PRO A 117 2.87 19.73 -8.57
C PRO A 117 2.98 20.55 -9.86
N LYS A 118 3.63 20.03 -10.91
CA LYS A 118 3.81 20.68 -12.21
C LYS A 118 2.68 20.38 -13.18
N VAL A 119 1.83 19.40 -12.89
CA VAL A 119 0.74 18.96 -13.76
C VAL A 119 -0.58 19.03 -13.02
N PRO A 120 -1.56 19.83 -13.48
CA PRO A 120 -2.89 19.86 -12.90
C PRO A 120 -3.49 18.46 -12.80
N VAL A 121 -4.13 18.15 -11.69
CA VAL A 121 -4.75 16.81 -11.50
C VAL A 121 -5.85 16.54 -12.52
N GLU A 122 -6.47 17.58 -13.04
CA GLU A 122 -7.47 17.53 -14.11
C GLU A 122 -6.87 17.01 -15.42
N ASP A 123 -5.66 17.42 -15.76
CA ASP A 123 -4.95 16.95 -16.96
C ASP A 123 -4.53 15.48 -16.80
N VAL A 124 -4.10 15.10 -15.60
CA VAL A 124 -3.83 13.70 -15.26
C VAL A 124 -5.10 12.85 -15.40
N ALA A 125 -6.21 13.30 -14.83
CA ALA A 125 -7.50 12.63 -14.92
C ALA A 125 -8.00 12.52 -16.37
N GLY A 126 -7.82 13.57 -17.18
CA GLY A 126 -8.12 13.58 -18.61
C GLY A 126 -7.33 12.52 -19.39
N ALA A 127 -6.00 12.45 -19.17
CA ALA A 127 -5.13 11.46 -19.79
C ALA A 127 -5.50 10.03 -19.43
N VAL A 128 -5.84 9.79 -18.17
CA VAL A 128 -6.31 8.50 -17.69
C VAL A 128 -7.67 8.15 -18.31
N GLY A 129 -8.58 9.12 -18.45
CA GLY A 129 -9.85 8.96 -19.14
C GLY A 129 -9.67 8.52 -20.60
N ASP A 130 -8.64 9.06 -21.31
CA ASP A 130 -8.27 8.59 -22.66
C ASP A 130 -7.86 7.10 -22.64
N LEU A 131 -7.07 6.68 -21.68
CA LEU A 131 -6.63 5.29 -21.56
C LEU A 131 -7.80 4.34 -21.25
N ILE A 132 -8.79 4.77 -20.44
CA ILE A 132 -10.01 4.01 -20.17
C ILE A 132 -10.83 3.86 -21.46
N ARG A 133 -11.05 4.95 -22.19
CA ARG A 133 -11.75 4.91 -23.50
C ARG A 133 -11.05 4.05 -24.52
N ALA A 134 -9.73 4.02 -24.50
CA ALA A 134 -8.91 3.17 -25.38
C ALA A 134 -8.86 1.69 -24.93
N GLY A 135 -9.50 1.32 -23.79
CA GLY A 135 -9.50 -0.03 -23.25
C GLY A 135 -8.16 -0.51 -22.69
N LYS A 136 -7.21 0.40 -22.46
CA LYS A 136 -5.88 0.09 -21.93
C LYS A 136 -5.88 -0.12 -20.42
N ILE A 137 -6.79 0.55 -19.72
CA ILE A 137 -7.03 0.39 -18.30
C ILE A 137 -8.53 0.34 -18.04
N LYS A 138 -8.97 -0.36 -17.00
CA LYS A 138 -10.40 -0.38 -16.63
C LYS A 138 -10.77 0.72 -15.66
N ARG A 139 -9.89 1.01 -14.71
CA ARG A 139 -10.13 1.91 -13.58
C ARG A 139 -8.86 2.66 -13.22
N TRP A 140 -9.02 3.73 -12.46
CA TRP A 140 -7.87 4.45 -11.94
C TRP A 140 -8.03 4.85 -10.48
N GLY A 141 -6.90 5.19 -9.87
CA GLY A 141 -6.81 5.66 -8.50
C GLY A 141 -5.70 6.68 -8.32
N ILE A 142 -5.59 7.20 -7.11
CA ILE A 142 -4.59 8.21 -6.75
C ILE A 142 -4.03 7.91 -5.36
N CYS A 143 -2.75 8.24 -5.14
CA CYS A 143 -2.08 7.95 -3.88
C CYS A 143 -1.63 9.23 -3.16
N GLU A 144 -1.79 9.25 -1.83
CA GLU A 144 -1.20 10.27 -0.95
C GLU A 144 -1.54 11.72 -1.35
N VAL A 145 -2.83 11.99 -1.51
CA VAL A 145 -3.35 13.35 -1.81
C VAL A 145 -4.44 13.74 -0.82
N GLY A 146 -4.68 15.04 -0.69
CA GLY A 146 -5.73 15.59 0.16
C GLY A 146 -7.13 15.48 -0.46
N ALA A 147 -8.15 15.74 0.36
CA ALA A 147 -9.56 15.61 0.00
C ALA A 147 -9.97 16.51 -1.18
N ASP A 148 -9.41 17.72 -1.29
CA ASP A 148 -9.70 18.62 -2.42
C ASP A 148 -9.20 18.04 -3.74
N THR A 149 -7.97 17.56 -3.79
CA THR A 149 -7.38 16.91 -4.96
C THR A 149 -8.19 15.67 -5.36
N ILE A 150 -8.66 14.87 -4.41
CA ILE A 150 -9.54 13.71 -4.69
C ILE A 150 -10.82 14.17 -5.39
N ARG A 151 -11.49 15.21 -4.88
CA ARG A 151 -12.75 15.72 -5.46
C ARG A 151 -12.55 16.29 -6.87
N ARG A 152 -11.49 17.06 -7.09
CA ARG A 152 -11.15 17.62 -8.40
C ARG A 152 -10.84 16.53 -9.42
N ALA A 153 -10.03 15.56 -9.05
CA ALA A 153 -9.71 14.41 -9.89
C ALA A 153 -10.95 13.60 -10.26
N HIS A 154 -11.77 13.29 -9.24
CA HIS A 154 -13.01 12.51 -9.41
C HIS A 154 -14.04 13.21 -10.30
N ALA A 155 -14.13 14.54 -10.25
CA ALA A 155 -15.06 15.32 -11.08
C ALA A 155 -14.74 15.24 -12.59
N VAL A 156 -13.48 15.03 -12.97
CA VAL A 156 -13.06 14.88 -14.38
C VAL A 156 -13.18 13.43 -14.83
N GLN A 157 -12.62 12.51 -14.07
CA GLN A 157 -12.70 11.07 -14.31
C GLN A 157 -12.92 10.36 -12.96
N PRO A 158 -14.05 9.66 -12.78
CA PRO A 158 -14.37 9.01 -11.52
C PRO A 158 -13.24 8.10 -11.02
N LEU A 159 -12.79 8.35 -9.79
CA LEU A 159 -11.82 7.53 -9.08
C LEU A 159 -12.47 6.26 -8.56
N THR A 160 -11.78 5.13 -8.67
CA THR A 160 -12.19 3.87 -8.07
C THR A 160 -11.55 3.66 -6.70
N ALA A 161 -10.32 4.12 -6.52
CA ALA A 161 -9.61 3.92 -5.27
C ALA A 161 -8.68 5.08 -4.92
N VAL A 162 -8.53 5.33 -3.63
CA VAL A 162 -7.47 6.17 -3.04
C VAL A 162 -6.57 5.29 -2.20
N GLN A 163 -5.25 5.38 -2.43
CA GLN A 163 -4.26 4.61 -1.68
C GLN A 163 -3.41 5.54 -0.82
N SER A 164 -3.51 5.42 0.50
CA SER A 164 -2.74 6.23 1.47
C SER A 164 -2.29 5.40 2.66
N GLU A 165 -1.26 5.87 3.38
CA GLU A 165 -0.80 5.22 4.60
C GLU A 165 -1.90 5.31 5.67
N TYR A 166 -2.30 4.15 6.22
CA TYR A 166 -3.28 4.09 7.28
C TYR A 166 -3.05 2.84 8.13
N HIS A 167 -2.85 3.04 9.41
CA HIS A 167 -2.67 2.01 10.42
C HIS A 167 -2.77 2.62 11.83
N LEU A 168 -2.78 1.81 12.87
CA LEU A 168 -2.95 2.25 14.28
C LEU A 168 -2.00 3.36 14.75
N MET A 169 -0.80 3.47 14.15
CA MET A 169 0.17 4.53 14.46
C MET A 169 0.09 5.75 13.53
N TRP A 170 -0.79 5.72 12.51
CA TRP A 170 -0.99 6.82 11.56
C TRP A 170 -2.44 6.88 11.13
N ARG A 171 -3.19 7.77 11.75
CA ARG A 171 -4.65 7.91 11.57
C ARG A 171 -5.06 9.28 11.00
N GLU A 172 -4.14 9.97 10.33
CA GLU A 172 -4.39 11.32 9.82
C GLU A 172 -5.52 11.37 8.80
N VAL A 173 -5.67 10.31 8.00
CA VAL A 173 -6.73 10.18 6.99
C VAL A 173 -8.16 10.25 7.58
N GLU A 174 -8.33 9.98 8.87
CA GLU A 174 -9.59 10.13 9.59
C GLU A 174 -9.92 11.62 9.88
N LYS A 175 -8.90 12.48 9.96
CA LYS A 175 -9.00 13.88 10.42
C LYS A 175 -8.92 14.88 9.27
N ASN A 176 -8.13 14.57 8.24
CA ASN A 176 -7.85 15.49 7.12
C ASN A 176 -8.91 15.46 6.01
N GLY A 177 -10.00 14.72 6.19
CA GLY A 177 -11.12 14.66 5.26
C GLY A 177 -10.98 13.64 4.12
N VAL A 178 -9.85 12.92 4.02
CA VAL A 178 -9.60 11.93 2.95
C VAL A 178 -10.58 10.78 3.01
N LEU A 179 -10.74 10.12 4.18
CA LEU A 179 -11.71 9.02 4.31
C LEU A 179 -13.14 9.49 4.05
N ARG A 180 -13.49 10.66 4.56
CA ARG A 180 -14.80 11.27 4.34
C ARG A 180 -15.06 11.52 2.84
N ALA A 181 -14.08 12.06 2.11
CA ALA A 181 -14.21 12.26 0.66
C ALA A 181 -14.40 10.92 -0.08
N CYS A 182 -13.66 9.88 0.31
CA CYS A 182 -13.83 8.54 -0.26
C CYS A 182 -15.24 7.98 -0.02
N GLU A 183 -15.75 8.12 1.20
CA GLU A 183 -17.10 7.65 1.56
C GLU A 183 -18.18 8.39 0.79
N GLU A 184 -18.15 9.73 0.75
CA GLU A 184 -19.11 10.58 0.04
C GLU A 184 -19.14 10.31 -1.48
N LEU A 185 -18.01 9.95 -2.07
CA LEU A 185 -17.87 9.72 -3.51
C LEU A 185 -17.95 8.24 -3.91
N GLY A 186 -18.12 7.32 -2.95
CA GLY A 186 -18.15 5.89 -3.22
C GLY A 186 -16.82 5.30 -3.68
N ILE A 187 -15.71 5.87 -3.23
CA ILE A 187 -14.34 5.48 -3.60
C ILE A 187 -13.80 4.48 -2.57
N GLY A 188 -13.22 3.37 -3.04
CA GLY A 188 -12.52 2.41 -2.17
C GLY A 188 -11.25 3.03 -1.57
N PHE A 189 -10.96 2.69 -0.33
CA PHE A 189 -9.74 3.15 0.33
C PHE A 189 -8.75 2.00 0.55
N VAL A 190 -7.50 2.18 0.12
CA VAL A 190 -6.45 1.15 0.12
C VAL A 190 -5.32 1.55 1.05
N PRO A 191 -5.32 1.08 2.32
CA PRO A 191 -4.23 1.30 3.25
C PRO A 191 -2.93 0.62 2.78
N TYR A 192 -1.90 1.39 2.44
CA TYR A 192 -0.56 0.80 2.29
C TYR A 192 0.20 0.84 3.63
N SER A 193 1.22 -0.01 3.76
CA SER A 193 1.95 -0.22 5.01
C SER A 193 1.05 -0.49 6.23
N PRO A 194 0.02 -1.33 6.12
CA PRO A 194 -1.02 -1.48 7.14
C PRO A 194 -0.50 -1.96 8.50
N ILE A 195 0.70 -2.56 8.53
CA ILE A 195 1.43 -2.95 9.75
C ILE A 195 2.68 -2.08 9.99
N ASN A 196 2.64 -0.81 9.53
CA ASN A 196 3.74 0.15 9.68
C ASN A 196 5.10 -0.46 9.28
N ARG A 197 5.23 -0.93 8.04
CA ARG A 197 6.46 -1.53 7.49
C ARG A 197 7.03 -2.66 8.35
N GLY A 198 6.17 -3.43 9.00
CA GLY A 198 6.52 -4.57 9.86
C GLY A 198 6.68 -4.23 11.35
N PHE A 199 6.65 -2.95 11.74
CA PHE A 199 6.81 -2.56 13.15
C PHE A 199 5.68 -3.13 14.03
N LEU A 200 4.42 -3.01 13.60
CA LEU A 200 3.27 -3.53 14.33
C LEU A 200 3.19 -5.07 14.34
N GLY A 201 4.07 -5.75 13.62
CA GLY A 201 4.23 -7.21 13.68
C GLY A 201 5.07 -7.71 14.86
N GLY A 202 5.66 -6.80 15.65
CA GLY A 202 6.34 -7.14 16.91
C GLY A 202 7.74 -7.75 16.79
N CYS A 203 8.27 -7.89 15.56
CA CYS A 203 9.63 -8.45 15.34
C CYS A 203 10.74 -7.40 15.29
N ILE A 204 10.41 -6.11 15.40
CA ILE A 204 11.35 -4.98 15.37
C ILE A 204 11.48 -4.40 16.76
N ASN A 205 12.71 -4.23 17.22
CA ASN A 205 13.03 -3.57 18.49
C ASN A 205 14.26 -2.65 18.31
N GLU A 206 14.66 -1.92 19.34
CA GLU A 206 15.78 -0.97 19.30
C GLU A 206 17.14 -1.61 18.98
N TYR A 207 17.27 -2.92 19.08
CA TYR A 207 18.47 -3.66 18.71
C TYR A 207 18.44 -4.18 17.27
N THR A 208 17.31 -4.06 16.58
CA THR A 208 17.17 -4.51 15.19
C THR A 208 18.15 -3.75 14.31
N ARG A 209 18.92 -4.47 13.50
CA ARG A 209 19.83 -3.90 12.52
C ARG A 209 19.22 -4.05 11.12
N PHE A 210 19.07 -2.94 10.46
CA PHE A 210 18.61 -2.88 9.07
C PHE A 210 19.83 -2.80 8.15
N ASP A 211 19.79 -3.49 7.01
CA ASP A 211 20.83 -3.38 5.99
C ASP A 211 20.80 -1.99 5.34
N PRO A 212 21.83 -1.14 5.53
CA PRO A 212 21.81 0.23 5.00
C PRO A 212 21.81 0.31 3.47
N LYS A 213 22.17 -0.80 2.80
CA LYS A 213 22.20 -0.87 1.32
C LYS A 213 20.85 -1.25 0.73
N ASN A 214 20.06 -2.02 1.47
CA ASN A 214 18.84 -2.67 0.96
C ASN A 214 17.60 -2.39 1.80
N ASP A 215 17.67 -1.55 2.84
CA ASP A 215 16.54 -1.24 3.69
C ASP A 215 16.37 0.27 3.86
N ASN A 216 15.22 0.78 3.50
CA ASN A 216 14.93 2.21 3.59
C ASN A 216 14.42 2.65 4.96
N ARG A 217 14.12 1.73 5.88
CA ARG A 217 13.60 2.07 7.22
C ARG A 217 14.55 2.93 8.04
N PRO A 218 15.88 2.75 8.00
CA PRO A 218 16.79 3.65 8.72
C PRO A 218 16.72 5.12 8.33
N SER A 219 16.23 5.43 7.13
CA SER A 219 16.03 6.82 6.68
C SER A 219 14.75 7.48 7.19
N LEU A 220 13.89 6.71 7.84
CA LEU A 220 12.59 7.16 8.35
C LEU A 220 12.71 7.48 9.85
N PRO A 221 12.32 8.67 10.30
CA PRO A 221 12.45 9.09 11.71
C PRO A 221 11.83 8.13 12.71
N ARG A 222 10.72 7.48 12.34
CA ARG A 222 10.00 6.51 13.18
C ARG A 222 10.80 5.22 13.44
N PHE A 223 11.84 4.95 12.65
CA PHE A 223 12.70 3.78 12.79
C PHE A 223 14.06 4.08 13.42
N SER A 224 14.24 5.27 14.02
CA SER A 224 15.40 5.47 14.90
C SER A 224 15.29 4.56 16.12
N PRO A 225 16.42 4.13 16.72
CA PRO A 225 16.40 3.28 17.92
C PRO A 225 15.56 3.87 19.07
N GLU A 226 15.61 5.20 19.25
CA GLU A 226 14.87 5.93 20.28
C GLU A 226 13.36 5.90 19.98
N ALA A 227 12.97 6.14 18.72
CA ALA A 227 11.57 6.09 18.30
C ALA A 227 11.01 4.66 18.40
N ILE A 228 11.78 3.66 17.95
CA ILE A 228 11.41 2.24 18.09
C ILE A 228 11.14 1.92 19.56
N ARG A 229 12.08 2.23 20.47
CA ARG A 229 11.94 1.96 21.92
C ARG A 229 10.67 2.61 22.50
N ALA A 230 10.44 3.88 22.18
CA ALA A 230 9.28 4.61 22.68
C ALA A 230 7.94 4.02 22.17
N ASN A 231 7.92 3.62 20.90
CA ASN A 231 6.73 3.09 20.22
C ASN A 231 6.45 1.61 20.54
N MET A 232 7.40 0.85 21.11
CA MET A 232 7.19 -0.56 21.47
C MET A 232 5.98 -0.77 22.39
N ARG A 233 5.65 0.20 23.22
CA ARG A 233 4.44 0.15 24.09
C ARG A 233 3.15 -0.09 23.29
N ILE A 234 3.07 0.41 22.05
CA ILE A 234 1.92 0.16 21.16
C ILE A 234 1.88 -1.32 20.78
N VAL A 235 3.03 -1.90 20.44
CA VAL A 235 3.14 -3.33 20.12
C VAL A 235 2.82 -4.21 21.32
N GLU A 236 3.20 -3.79 22.53
CA GLU A 236 2.88 -4.48 23.78
C GLU A 236 1.37 -4.51 24.02
N GLU A 237 0.64 -3.42 23.80
CA GLU A 237 -0.83 -3.38 23.88
C GLU A 237 -1.47 -4.31 22.84
N LEU A 238 -1.00 -4.29 21.58
CA LEU A 238 -1.48 -5.20 20.54
C LEU A 238 -1.23 -6.67 20.89
N ASN A 239 -0.07 -6.99 21.44
CA ASN A 239 0.26 -8.35 21.88
C ASN A 239 -0.60 -8.78 23.08
N ALA A 240 -0.83 -7.89 24.03
CA ALA A 240 -1.69 -8.17 25.19
C ALA A 240 -3.13 -8.45 24.74
N PHE A 241 -3.65 -7.62 23.86
CA PHE A 241 -4.99 -7.77 23.29
C PHE A 241 -5.12 -9.05 22.44
N GLY A 242 -4.12 -9.34 21.62
CA GLY A 242 -4.10 -10.52 20.73
C GLY A 242 -4.00 -11.84 21.50
N ARG A 243 -3.22 -11.90 22.59
CA ARG A 243 -3.01 -13.13 23.38
C ARG A 243 -4.31 -13.76 23.87
N THR A 244 -5.27 -12.97 24.31
CA THR A 244 -6.56 -13.47 24.79
C THR A 244 -7.45 -14.03 23.68
N ARG A 245 -7.06 -13.80 22.41
CA ARG A 245 -7.80 -14.17 21.19
C ARG A 245 -7.03 -15.14 20.29
N GLY A 246 -5.85 -15.57 20.72
CA GLY A 246 -4.97 -16.43 19.90
C GLY A 246 -4.47 -15.72 18.63
N ALA A 247 -4.39 -14.39 18.65
CA ALA A 247 -3.98 -13.58 17.52
C ALA A 247 -2.62 -12.92 17.75
N THR A 248 -1.86 -12.72 16.67
CA THR A 248 -0.63 -11.92 16.69
C THR A 248 -0.94 -10.43 16.61
N SER A 249 0.03 -9.58 16.98
CA SER A 249 -0.11 -8.13 16.85
C SER A 249 -0.34 -7.69 15.39
N ALA A 250 0.28 -8.35 14.41
CA ALA A 250 0.04 -8.11 12.99
C ALA A 250 -1.40 -8.41 12.60
N GLN A 251 -1.94 -9.53 13.06
CA GLN A 251 -3.34 -9.90 12.81
C GLN A 251 -4.32 -8.91 13.44
N ILE A 252 -4.08 -8.46 14.66
CA ILE A 252 -4.90 -7.43 15.31
C ILE A 252 -4.85 -6.11 14.54
N ALA A 253 -3.65 -5.67 14.10
CA ALA A 253 -3.51 -4.45 13.32
C ALA A 253 -4.27 -4.50 11.97
N LEU A 254 -4.24 -5.65 11.29
CA LEU A 254 -4.98 -5.86 10.03
C LEU A 254 -6.49 -6.00 10.27
N ALA A 255 -6.92 -6.76 11.29
CA ALA A 255 -8.32 -6.92 11.67
C ALA A 255 -8.95 -5.57 12.05
N TRP A 256 -8.19 -4.71 12.74
CA TRP A 256 -8.62 -3.34 13.04
C TRP A 256 -8.94 -2.55 11.76
N LEU A 257 -8.05 -2.57 10.74
CA LEU A 257 -8.33 -1.90 9.47
C LEU A 257 -9.58 -2.45 8.78
N LEU A 258 -9.74 -3.77 8.77
CA LEU A 258 -10.91 -4.44 8.17
C LEU A 258 -12.21 -4.11 8.91
N SER A 259 -12.17 -3.78 10.20
CA SER A 259 -13.34 -3.40 10.98
C SER A 259 -13.81 -1.96 10.72
N ARG A 260 -12.95 -1.08 10.16
CA ARG A 260 -13.26 0.36 10.00
C ARG A 260 -14.33 0.64 8.95
N SER A 261 -14.30 -0.04 7.83
CA SER A 261 -15.30 0.10 6.75
C SER A 261 -15.18 -1.07 5.77
N PRO A 262 -16.28 -1.52 5.16
CA PRO A 262 -16.23 -2.51 4.09
C PRO A 262 -15.54 -2.01 2.80
N SER A 263 -15.34 -0.70 2.65
CA SER A 263 -14.62 -0.10 1.53
C SER A 263 -13.11 0.01 1.77
N ILE A 264 -12.62 -0.39 2.94
CA ILE A 264 -11.20 -0.38 3.28
C ILE A 264 -10.57 -1.74 2.96
N VAL A 265 -9.55 -1.71 2.11
CA VAL A 265 -8.89 -2.89 1.56
C VAL A 265 -7.39 -2.79 1.79
N PRO A 266 -6.85 -3.30 2.93
CA PRO A 266 -5.44 -3.20 3.25
C PRO A 266 -4.59 -4.08 2.34
N ILE A 267 -3.36 -3.61 2.06
CA ILE A 267 -2.38 -4.28 1.20
C ILE A 267 -1.10 -4.63 1.97
N PRO A 268 -1.12 -5.61 2.90
CA PRO A 268 0.07 -6.04 3.60
C PRO A 268 1.06 -6.71 2.66
N GLY A 269 2.33 -6.32 2.73
CA GLY A 269 3.40 -6.92 1.93
C GLY A 269 4.23 -7.93 2.75
N THR A 270 4.63 -9.04 2.13
CA THR A 270 5.55 -10.01 2.75
C THR A 270 6.40 -10.74 1.71
N THR A 271 7.52 -11.32 2.16
CA THR A 271 8.38 -12.22 1.40
C THR A 271 8.37 -13.65 1.96
N LYS A 272 7.51 -13.92 2.96
CA LYS A 272 7.46 -15.22 3.66
C LYS A 272 6.05 -15.82 3.59
N LEU A 273 5.96 -17.11 3.27
CA LEU A 273 4.68 -17.82 3.22
C LEU A 273 3.97 -17.82 4.58
N SER A 274 4.72 -18.01 5.67
CA SER A 274 4.14 -17.96 7.03
C SER A 274 3.48 -16.62 7.35
N HIS A 275 4.09 -15.51 6.93
CA HIS A 275 3.49 -14.19 7.12
C HIS A 275 2.28 -13.95 6.18
N LEU A 276 2.29 -14.53 4.97
CA LEU A 276 1.11 -14.50 4.11
C LEU A 276 -0.07 -15.20 4.79
N GLU A 277 0.13 -16.41 5.28
CA GLU A 277 -0.88 -17.20 5.97
C GLU A 277 -1.36 -16.53 7.26
N GLU A 278 -0.45 -15.92 8.01
CA GLU A 278 -0.76 -15.11 9.19
C GLU A 278 -1.64 -13.91 8.84
N ASN A 279 -1.25 -13.14 7.83
CA ASN A 279 -1.99 -11.96 7.39
C ASN A 279 -3.39 -12.31 6.88
N LEU A 280 -3.54 -13.39 6.11
CA LEU A 280 -4.84 -13.84 5.60
C LEU A 280 -5.81 -14.17 6.73
N ARG A 281 -5.34 -14.82 7.80
CA ARG A 281 -6.17 -15.14 8.97
C ARG A 281 -6.62 -13.92 9.77
N ALA A 282 -6.09 -12.73 9.52
CA ALA A 282 -6.59 -11.51 10.16
C ALA A 282 -8.08 -11.25 9.87
N ALA A 283 -8.58 -11.75 8.75
CA ALA A 283 -9.98 -11.66 8.37
C ALA A 283 -10.92 -12.56 9.19
N ASP A 284 -10.40 -13.55 9.89
CA ASP A 284 -11.18 -14.50 10.68
C ASP A 284 -11.58 -13.95 12.07
N PHE A 285 -10.96 -12.83 12.49
CA PHE A 285 -11.24 -12.25 13.81
C PHE A 285 -12.49 -11.36 13.77
N SER A 286 -13.48 -11.73 14.57
CA SER A 286 -14.64 -10.89 14.86
C SER A 286 -14.49 -10.31 16.27
N ILE A 287 -14.24 -9.02 16.34
CA ILE A 287 -13.98 -8.28 17.59
C ILE A 287 -15.10 -7.25 17.75
N ALA A 288 -15.66 -7.15 18.94
CA ALA A 288 -16.78 -6.24 19.20
C ALA A 288 -16.34 -4.76 19.18
N PRO A 289 -17.23 -3.82 18.82
CA PRO A 289 -16.89 -2.41 18.72
C PRO A 289 -16.33 -1.81 20.03
N ASP A 290 -16.88 -2.18 21.17
CA ASP A 290 -16.42 -1.75 22.51
C ASP A 290 -15.01 -2.25 22.83
N GLU A 291 -14.66 -3.45 22.42
CA GLU A 291 -13.31 -3.99 22.56
C GLU A 291 -12.30 -3.21 21.69
N TRP A 292 -12.72 -2.79 20.47
CA TRP A 292 -11.91 -1.91 19.63
C TRP A 292 -11.72 -0.54 20.27
N GLU A 293 -12.78 0.05 20.83
CA GLU A 293 -12.71 1.35 21.52
C GLU A 293 -11.76 1.30 22.71
N GLU A 294 -11.78 0.23 23.49
CA GLU A 294 -10.84 0.03 24.60
C GLU A 294 -9.38 -0.01 24.12
N LEU A 295 -9.10 -0.82 23.08
CA LEU A 295 -7.75 -0.92 22.51
C LEU A 295 -7.29 0.41 21.93
N GLU A 296 -8.15 1.09 21.14
CA GLU A 296 -7.85 2.40 20.55
C GLU A 296 -7.57 3.45 21.63
N GLY A 297 -8.32 3.44 22.72
CA GLY A 297 -8.10 4.36 23.86
C GLY A 297 -6.73 4.12 24.50
N LYS A 298 -6.33 2.86 24.71
CA LYS A 298 -5.00 2.51 25.24
C LYS A 298 -3.87 2.98 24.31
N ILE A 299 -4.02 2.73 22.99
CA ILE A 299 -3.02 3.14 21.99
C ILE A 299 -2.96 4.66 21.87
N ALA A 300 -4.10 5.36 21.87
CA ALA A 300 -4.15 6.82 21.77
C ALA A 300 -3.48 7.54 22.94
N ALA A 301 -3.41 6.91 24.12
CA ALA A 301 -2.70 7.41 25.29
C ALA A 301 -1.16 7.31 25.14
N ILE A 302 -0.65 6.63 24.13
CA ILE A 302 0.78 6.46 23.87
C ILE A 302 1.19 7.43 22.76
N PRO A 303 2.00 8.47 23.05
CA PRO A 303 2.51 9.36 22.02
C PRO A 303 3.36 8.61 21.01
N VAL A 304 3.03 8.75 19.71
CA VAL A 304 3.86 8.21 18.62
C VAL A 304 5.08 9.10 18.43
N VAL A 305 6.26 8.53 18.53
CA VAL A 305 7.54 9.21 18.34
C VAL A 305 8.07 9.00 16.92
N GLY A 306 8.54 10.06 16.31
CA GLY A 306 9.11 10.08 14.96
C GLY A 306 8.06 10.21 13.84
N ASP A 307 8.39 11.05 12.87
CA ASP A 307 7.57 11.23 11.68
C ASP A 307 7.59 10.00 10.77
N ARG A 308 6.53 9.80 9.99
CA ARG A 308 6.43 8.66 9.05
C ARG A 308 7.42 8.77 7.87
N TYR A 309 7.75 9.99 7.48
CA TYR A 309 8.67 10.32 6.40
C TYR A 309 9.72 11.32 6.84
N ASN A 310 10.88 11.30 6.19
CA ASN A 310 11.85 12.38 6.28
C ASN A 310 11.37 13.61 5.49
N ALA A 311 12.04 14.76 5.67
CA ALA A 311 11.63 16.03 5.06
C ALA A 311 11.52 16.00 3.52
N GLU A 312 12.38 15.23 2.86
CA GLU A 312 12.35 15.12 1.38
C GLU A 312 11.17 14.29 0.89
N GLN A 313 10.87 13.18 1.55
CA GLN A 313 9.73 12.34 1.21
C GLN A 313 8.40 13.04 1.54
N GLN A 314 8.38 13.85 2.61
CA GLN A 314 7.20 14.62 2.98
C GLN A 314 6.78 15.61 1.88
N LYS A 315 7.71 16.17 1.12
CA LYS A 315 7.42 17.08 -0.02
C LYS A 315 6.70 16.39 -1.19
N GLN A 316 6.71 15.06 -1.24
CA GLN A 316 6.09 14.27 -2.31
C GLN A 316 4.62 13.91 -2.02
N ILE A 317 4.11 14.35 -0.88
CA ILE A 317 2.73 14.12 -0.47
C ILE A 317 1.91 15.34 -0.93
N GLY A 318 0.82 15.06 -1.66
CA GLY A 318 -0.10 16.10 -2.09
C GLY A 318 -0.94 16.63 -0.92
N SER A 319 -1.23 17.93 -0.95
CA SER A 319 -2.16 18.60 -0.03
C SER A 319 -3.61 18.41 -0.49
#